data_2dbae3f4e0d9d0b889cd1c07520e5d64
#
_entry.id   2dbae3f4e0d9d0b889cd1c07520e5d64
#
_cell.length_a   1.000
_cell.length_b   1.000
_cell.length_c   1.000
_cell.angle_alpha   90.00
_cell.angle_beta   90.00
_cell.angle_gamma   90.00
#
_symmetry.space_group_name_H-M   'P 1'
#
loop_
_entity.id
_entity.type
_entity.pdbx_description
1 polymer ?
#
loop_
_entity_poly.entity_id
_entity_poly.type
_entity_poly.pdbx_seq_one_letter_code
_entity_poly.pdbx_strand_id
1 'polypeptide(L)'
;MYDRPIARAFALSALLIAPAALAVTPADIARGYAEEAKQSVPPFSGFSAARGKAFFESKHGGEWSCASCHTANPVDPGRHARTGKTIAPLAPAGDAERFTSLGKAEKWFRRNCNDVLDRACTAQEKGDILAYLMQLSNGGQR
;
A
#
# COMPACT_ATOMS: atom_id res chain seq x y z
N MET A 1 24.48 -70.37 -23.35
CA MET A 1 24.24 -69.65 -22.11
C MET A 1 24.66 -68.18 -22.33
N TYR A 2 23.71 -67.28 -22.58
CA TYR A 2 23.99 -65.84 -22.81
C TYR A 2 23.41 -65.09 -21.66
N ASP A 3 24.30 -64.57 -20.78
CA ASP A 3 23.91 -63.61 -19.72
C ASP A 3 23.67 -62.22 -20.31
N ARG A 4 22.45 -61.72 -20.15
CA ARG A 4 22.11 -60.34 -20.49
C ARG A 4 22.25 -59.48 -19.24
N PRO A 5 23.07 -58.42 -19.27
CA PRO A 5 23.12 -57.45 -18.15
C PRO A 5 21.86 -56.58 -18.14
N ILE A 6 21.18 -56.56 -17.00
CA ILE A 6 20.02 -55.68 -16.72
C ILE A 6 20.57 -54.28 -16.42
N ALA A 7 20.43 -53.39 -17.41
CA ALA A 7 20.71 -51.94 -17.17
C ALA A 7 19.60 -51.32 -16.30
N ARG A 8 19.94 -51.01 -15.06
CA ARG A 8 19.06 -50.23 -14.17
C ARG A 8 19.15 -48.75 -14.56
N ALA A 9 18.12 -48.23 -15.21
CA ALA A 9 17.97 -46.81 -15.47
C ALA A 9 17.56 -46.10 -14.16
N PHE A 10 18.45 -45.29 -13.59
CA PHE A 10 18.13 -44.38 -12.51
C PHE A 10 17.44 -43.14 -13.12
N ALA A 11 16.12 -43.02 -12.91
CA ALA A 11 15.38 -41.83 -13.26
C ALA A 11 15.69 -40.73 -12.20
N LEU A 12 16.46 -39.72 -12.58
CA LEU A 12 16.74 -38.55 -11.76
C LEU A 12 15.53 -37.62 -11.82
N SER A 13 14.65 -37.66 -10.81
CA SER A 13 13.52 -36.71 -10.70
C SER A 13 14.06 -35.37 -10.26
N ALA A 14 14.18 -34.40 -11.18
CA ALA A 14 14.50 -33.04 -10.88
C ALA A 14 13.28 -32.37 -10.23
N LEU A 15 13.37 -32.08 -8.95
CA LEU A 15 12.37 -31.31 -8.20
C LEU A 15 12.47 -29.83 -8.62
N LEU A 16 11.53 -29.37 -9.43
CA LEU A 16 11.40 -27.95 -9.82
C LEU A 16 10.87 -27.14 -8.62
N ILE A 17 11.75 -26.49 -7.87
CA ILE A 17 11.40 -25.52 -6.84
C ILE A 17 11.03 -24.22 -7.55
N ALA A 18 9.73 -23.96 -7.73
CA ALA A 18 9.25 -22.67 -8.23
C ALA A 18 9.53 -21.58 -7.16
N PRO A 19 10.14 -20.44 -7.51
CA PRO A 19 10.30 -19.34 -6.56
C PRO A 19 8.92 -18.81 -6.16
N ALA A 20 8.61 -18.82 -4.87
CA ALA A 20 7.42 -18.16 -4.33
C ALA A 20 7.55 -16.66 -4.59
N ALA A 21 6.68 -16.10 -5.43
CA ALA A 21 6.58 -14.65 -5.60
C ALA A 21 6.13 -14.05 -4.25
N LEU A 22 7.02 -13.30 -3.59
CA LEU A 22 6.67 -12.59 -2.37
C LEU A 22 5.62 -11.53 -2.71
N ALA A 23 4.47 -11.59 -2.06
CA ALA A 23 3.43 -10.57 -2.21
C ALA A 23 3.94 -9.23 -1.66
N VAL A 24 3.71 -8.15 -2.41
CA VAL A 24 4.03 -6.78 -1.95
C VAL A 24 3.11 -6.43 -0.78
N THR A 25 3.68 -5.92 0.29
CA THR A 25 2.95 -5.49 1.49
C THR A 25 2.87 -3.96 1.58
N PRO A 26 1.95 -3.40 2.39
CA PRO A 26 1.94 -1.96 2.68
C PRO A 26 3.28 -1.45 3.25
N ALA A 27 3.98 -2.26 4.04
CA ALA A 27 5.30 -1.92 4.58
C ALA A 27 6.38 -1.87 3.48
N ASP A 28 6.29 -2.70 2.45
CA ASP A 28 7.20 -2.65 1.30
C ASP A 28 7.02 -1.36 0.50
N ILE A 29 5.77 -0.95 0.29
CA ILE A 29 5.44 0.31 -0.37
C ILE A 29 5.94 1.50 0.46
N ALA A 30 5.73 1.49 1.79
CA ALA A 30 6.24 2.52 2.69
C ALA A 30 7.77 2.62 2.64
N ARG A 31 8.50 1.51 2.56
CA ARG A 31 9.97 1.53 2.36
C ARG A 31 10.36 2.21 1.04
N GLY A 32 9.65 1.95 -0.05
CA GLY A 32 9.88 2.63 -1.32
C GLY A 32 9.72 4.15 -1.19
N TYR A 33 8.67 4.61 -0.52
CA TYR A 33 8.49 6.03 -0.24
C TYR A 33 9.56 6.62 0.68
N ALA A 34 10.09 5.83 1.63
CA ALA A 34 11.19 6.29 2.48
C ALA A 34 12.48 6.53 1.68
N GLU A 35 12.80 5.66 0.74
CA GLU A 35 13.97 5.87 -0.13
C GLU A 35 13.81 7.10 -1.04
N GLU A 36 12.61 7.34 -1.57
CA GLU A 36 12.30 8.55 -2.34
C GLU A 36 12.38 9.80 -1.45
N ALA A 37 11.82 9.77 -0.22
CA ALA A 37 11.80 10.89 0.70
C ALA A 37 13.22 11.29 1.18
N LYS A 38 14.14 10.34 1.33
CA LYS A 38 15.55 10.63 1.67
C LYS A 38 16.27 11.46 0.60
N GLN A 39 15.82 11.38 -0.63
CA GLN A 39 16.37 12.17 -1.76
C GLN A 39 15.75 13.57 -1.84
N SER A 40 14.64 13.81 -1.14
CA SER A 40 13.93 15.08 -1.08
C SER A 40 14.41 15.87 0.13
N VAL A 41 14.72 17.14 -0.01
CA VAL A 41 15.17 18.03 1.08
C VAL A 41 14.03 18.37 2.00
N PRO A 42 14.21 18.53 3.29
CA PRO A 42 15.33 18.40 4.24
C PRO A 42 15.49 16.99 4.80
N PRO A 43 16.40 16.73 5.75
CA PRO A 43 16.70 15.35 6.15
C PRO A 43 15.45 14.60 6.59
N PHE A 44 15.19 13.49 5.91
CA PHE A 44 14.05 12.61 6.22
C PHE A 44 14.19 12.02 7.63
N SER A 45 13.21 12.27 8.49
CA SER A 45 13.19 11.82 9.89
C SER A 45 12.22 10.66 10.15
N GLY A 46 11.77 10.01 9.10
CA GLY A 46 10.78 8.93 9.18
C GLY A 46 9.35 9.38 8.92
N PHE A 47 8.47 8.40 8.76
CA PHE A 47 7.04 8.63 8.63
C PHE A 47 6.35 8.74 9.99
N SER A 48 5.25 9.49 10.04
CA SER A 48 4.47 9.72 11.25
C SER A 48 2.99 9.50 10.98
N ALA A 49 2.39 8.55 11.67
CA ALA A 49 0.95 8.32 11.61
C ALA A 49 0.13 9.53 12.07
N ALA A 50 0.64 10.30 13.03
CA ALA A 50 -0.02 11.53 13.51
C ALA A 50 -0.02 12.61 12.42
N ARG A 51 1.11 12.82 11.71
CA ARG A 51 1.15 13.73 10.56
C ARG A 51 0.25 13.23 9.44
N GLY A 52 0.26 11.91 9.16
CA GLY A 52 -0.58 11.30 8.16
C GLY A 52 -2.06 11.48 8.45
N LYS A 53 -2.49 11.32 9.71
CA LYS A 53 -3.87 11.59 10.15
C LYS A 53 -4.24 13.05 9.94
N ALA A 54 -3.43 13.98 10.42
CA ALA A 54 -3.66 15.40 10.27
C ALA A 54 -3.75 15.83 8.80
N PHE A 55 -2.86 15.28 7.96
CA PHE A 55 -2.89 15.51 6.52
C PHE A 55 -4.18 14.96 5.88
N PHE A 56 -4.56 13.73 6.24
CA PHE A 56 -5.75 13.04 5.72
C PHE A 56 -7.06 13.78 6.03
N GLU A 57 -7.14 14.42 7.19
CA GLU A 57 -8.32 15.17 7.65
C GLU A 57 -8.35 16.62 7.17
N SER A 58 -7.19 17.19 6.81
CA SER A 58 -7.08 18.59 6.36
C SER A 58 -7.64 18.79 4.96
N LYS A 59 -8.33 19.91 4.75
CA LYS A 59 -8.79 20.36 3.43
C LYS A 59 -7.73 21.07 2.61
N HIS A 60 -6.57 21.36 3.18
CA HIS A 60 -5.42 21.99 2.51
C HIS A 60 -5.76 23.30 1.75
N GLY A 61 -6.78 24.04 2.21
CA GLY A 61 -7.29 25.23 1.53
C GLY A 61 -8.31 24.96 0.41
N GLY A 62 -8.57 23.67 0.10
CA GLY A 62 -9.57 23.27 -0.89
C GLY A 62 -10.95 22.97 -0.31
N GLU A 63 -11.81 22.41 -1.14
CA GLU A 63 -13.17 22.02 -0.75
C GLU A 63 -13.18 20.71 0.04
N TRP A 64 -12.33 19.76 -0.32
CA TRP A 64 -12.32 18.39 0.23
C TRP A 64 -11.01 18.05 0.92
N SER A 65 -11.10 17.08 1.82
CA SER A 65 -9.99 16.33 2.38
C SER A 65 -10.06 14.86 1.90
N CYS A 66 -9.04 14.06 2.19
CA CYS A 66 -9.12 12.61 1.96
C CYS A 66 -10.30 12.01 2.75
N ALA A 67 -10.51 12.47 4.00
CA ALA A 67 -11.60 12.06 4.86
C ALA A 67 -13.00 12.42 4.31
N SER A 68 -13.12 13.43 3.44
CA SER A 68 -14.40 13.79 2.81
C SER A 68 -15.00 12.64 1.98
N CYS A 69 -14.15 11.79 1.40
CA CYS A 69 -14.58 10.62 0.63
C CYS A 69 -14.38 9.30 1.40
N HIS A 70 -13.29 9.20 2.18
CA HIS A 70 -12.89 7.97 2.88
C HIS A 70 -13.30 7.91 4.34
N THR A 71 -14.12 8.85 4.81
CA THR A 71 -14.59 9.03 6.20
C THR A 71 -13.45 9.35 7.19
N ALA A 72 -13.82 9.78 8.40
CA ALA A 72 -12.85 9.97 9.49
C ALA A 72 -12.29 8.63 10.01
N ASN A 73 -12.99 7.52 9.74
CA ASN A 73 -12.55 6.16 10.04
C ASN A 73 -12.38 5.38 8.72
N PRO A 74 -11.21 5.42 8.06
CA PRO A 74 -11.01 4.80 6.75
C PRO A 74 -10.97 3.27 6.75
N VAL A 75 -11.28 2.62 7.87
CA VAL A 75 -11.59 1.18 7.97
C VAL A 75 -13.01 0.90 7.45
N ASP A 76 -13.87 1.90 7.46
CA ASP A 76 -15.24 1.79 6.96
C ASP A 76 -15.34 2.16 5.47
N PRO A 77 -16.39 1.67 4.76
CA PRO A 77 -16.68 2.13 3.41
C PRO A 77 -16.92 3.64 3.36
N GLY A 78 -16.35 4.29 2.37
CA GLY A 78 -16.55 5.71 2.11
C GLY A 78 -17.60 5.98 1.03
N ARG A 79 -17.71 7.26 0.67
CA ARG A 79 -18.60 7.74 -0.38
C ARG A 79 -17.93 8.88 -1.14
N HIS A 80 -17.84 8.76 -2.45
CA HIS A 80 -17.25 9.79 -3.30
C HIS A 80 -18.04 11.11 -3.20
N ALA A 81 -17.39 12.18 -2.75
CA ALA A 81 -18.05 13.45 -2.41
C ALA A 81 -18.89 14.04 -3.57
N ARG A 82 -18.39 13.95 -4.81
CA ARG A 82 -19.07 14.51 -5.99
C ARG A 82 -20.12 13.57 -6.59
N THR A 83 -19.88 12.26 -6.66
CA THR A 83 -20.72 11.31 -7.39
C THR A 83 -21.63 10.49 -6.50
N GLY A 84 -21.42 10.50 -5.19
CA GLY A 84 -22.15 9.70 -4.23
C GLY A 84 -21.90 8.18 -4.32
N LYS A 85 -20.98 7.73 -5.19
CA LYS A 85 -20.66 6.30 -5.33
C LYS A 85 -19.96 5.79 -4.07
N THR A 86 -20.32 4.59 -3.63
CA THR A 86 -19.65 3.90 -2.53
C THR A 86 -18.19 3.61 -2.90
N ILE A 87 -17.29 3.82 -1.95
CA ILE A 87 -15.86 3.52 -2.04
C ILE A 87 -15.55 2.45 -1.00
N ALA A 88 -14.87 1.39 -1.40
CA ALA A 88 -14.41 0.37 -0.45
C ALA A 88 -13.45 0.97 0.60
N PRO A 89 -13.35 0.36 1.80
CA PRO A 89 -12.44 0.81 2.85
C PRO A 89 -11.05 1.12 2.32
N LEU A 90 -10.41 2.16 2.85
CA LEU A 90 -9.06 2.57 2.40
C LEU A 90 -7.97 1.90 3.25
N ALA A 91 -8.19 1.74 4.55
CA ALA A 91 -7.21 1.11 5.43
C ALA A 91 -7.14 -0.41 5.20
N PRO A 92 -5.94 -1.02 5.29
CA PRO A 92 -5.77 -2.48 5.18
C PRO A 92 -6.59 -3.27 6.20
N ALA A 93 -6.95 -2.69 7.35
CA ALA A 93 -7.83 -3.31 8.33
C ALA A 93 -9.26 -3.56 7.81
N GLY A 94 -9.74 -2.72 6.88
CA GLY A 94 -11.07 -2.86 6.28
C GLY A 94 -11.06 -3.56 4.92
N ASP A 95 -9.92 -3.57 4.24
CA ASP A 95 -9.74 -4.21 2.93
C ASP A 95 -8.28 -4.66 2.77
N ALA A 96 -8.01 -5.94 2.98
CA ALA A 96 -6.67 -6.52 2.96
C ALA A 96 -5.95 -6.41 1.60
N GLU A 97 -6.68 -6.12 0.51
CA GLU A 97 -6.10 -5.91 -0.82
C GLU A 97 -5.52 -4.50 -1.00
N ARG A 98 -5.72 -3.61 -0.02
CA ARG A 98 -5.17 -2.26 -0.07
C ARG A 98 -3.65 -2.28 0.09
N PHE A 99 -2.99 -1.51 -0.78
CA PHE A 99 -1.53 -1.35 -0.77
C PHE A 99 -0.75 -2.66 -0.96
N THR A 100 -1.31 -3.61 -1.73
CA THR A 100 -0.63 -4.84 -2.17
C THR A 100 0.01 -4.70 -3.55
N SER A 101 -0.05 -3.52 -4.17
CA SER A 101 0.55 -3.21 -5.46
C SER A 101 1.01 -1.76 -5.49
N LEU A 102 2.32 -1.54 -5.70
CA LEU A 102 2.89 -0.19 -5.83
C LEU A 102 2.24 0.58 -6.99
N GLY A 103 2.06 -0.05 -8.15
CA GLY A 103 1.46 0.62 -9.30
C GLY A 103 0.02 1.08 -9.05
N LYS A 104 -0.78 0.28 -8.32
CA LYS A 104 -2.12 0.68 -7.89
C LYS A 104 -2.07 1.82 -6.86
N ALA A 105 -1.17 1.75 -5.88
CA ALA A 105 -1.00 2.79 -4.87
C ALA A 105 -0.62 4.13 -5.52
N GLU A 106 0.38 4.15 -6.39
CA GLU A 106 0.82 5.35 -7.14
C GLU A 106 -0.29 5.95 -7.99
N LYS A 107 -1.03 5.11 -8.72
CA LYS A 107 -2.18 5.56 -9.53
C LYS A 107 -3.20 6.30 -8.67
N TRP A 108 -3.56 5.74 -7.51
CA TRP A 108 -4.57 6.31 -6.64
C TRP A 108 -4.07 7.54 -5.88
N PHE A 109 -2.83 7.54 -5.39
CA PHE A 109 -2.25 8.74 -4.79
C PHE A 109 -2.21 9.89 -5.78
N ARG A 110 -1.71 9.67 -7.00
CA ARG A 110 -1.68 10.73 -8.03
C ARG A 110 -3.06 11.32 -8.28
N ARG A 111 -4.10 10.48 -8.41
CA ARG A 111 -5.47 10.93 -8.66
C ARG A 111 -6.03 11.69 -7.46
N ASN A 112 -5.99 11.07 -6.29
CA ASN A 112 -6.63 11.64 -5.10
C ASN A 112 -5.91 12.88 -4.57
N CYS A 113 -4.58 12.92 -4.65
CA CYS A 113 -3.81 14.13 -4.30
C CYS A 113 -4.12 15.27 -5.26
N ASN A 114 -4.25 14.99 -6.57
CA ASN A 114 -4.66 16.02 -7.52
C ASN A 114 -6.07 16.54 -7.22
N ASP A 115 -7.02 15.67 -6.87
CA ASP A 115 -8.39 16.07 -6.56
C ASP A 115 -8.49 16.91 -5.26
N VAL A 116 -7.59 16.72 -4.28
CA VAL A 116 -7.62 17.38 -2.95
C VAL A 116 -6.65 18.55 -2.87
N LEU A 117 -5.48 18.47 -3.53
CA LEU A 117 -4.37 19.43 -3.38
C LEU A 117 -4.08 20.22 -4.66
N ASP A 118 -4.67 19.85 -5.78
CA ASP A 118 -4.33 20.33 -7.13
C ASP A 118 -2.83 20.13 -7.47
N ARG A 119 -2.20 19.10 -6.86
CA ARG A 119 -0.82 18.68 -7.12
C ARG A 119 -0.59 17.21 -6.74
N ALA A 120 0.53 16.68 -7.13
CA ALA A 120 0.99 15.38 -6.62
C ALA A 120 1.34 15.47 -5.12
N CYS A 121 1.11 14.40 -4.38
CA CYS A 121 1.66 14.23 -3.03
C CYS A 121 3.15 13.93 -3.11
N THR A 122 3.91 14.47 -2.16
CA THR A 122 5.33 14.13 -1.96
C THR A 122 5.46 12.72 -1.39
N ALA A 123 6.65 12.13 -1.48
CA ALA A 123 6.93 10.83 -0.88
C ALA A 123 6.70 10.83 0.65
N GLN A 124 7.04 11.95 1.32
CA GLN A 124 6.78 12.14 2.75
C GLN A 124 5.27 12.08 3.05
N GLU A 125 4.44 12.81 2.30
CA GLU A 125 2.98 12.83 2.48
C GLU A 125 2.36 11.46 2.23
N LYS A 126 2.75 10.77 1.15
CA LYS A 126 2.29 9.40 0.85
C LYS A 126 2.65 8.44 1.98
N GLY A 127 3.88 8.50 2.46
CA GLY A 127 4.37 7.62 3.52
C GLY A 127 3.73 7.92 4.87
N ASP A 128 3.49 9.18 5.23
CA ASP A 128 2.79 9.56 6.45
C ASP A 128 1.32 9.08 6.42
N ILE A 129 0.61 9.25 5.29
CA ILE A 129 -0.74 8.71 5.10
C ILE A 129 -0.73 7.18 5.27
N LEU A 130 0.22 6.49 4.63
CA LEU A 130 0.29 5.04 4.71
C LEU A 130 0.62 4.57 6.13
N ALA A 131 1.49 5.26 6.87
CA ALA A 131 1.76 5.00 8.28
C ALA A 131 0.49 5.13 9.14
N TYR A 132 -0.33 6.15 8.90
CA TYR A 132 -1.63 6.32 9.56
C TYR A 132 -2.58 5.15 9.27
N LEU A 133 -2.76 4.79 7.99
CA LEU A 133 -3.65 3.71 7.60
C LEU A 133 -3.23 2.34 8.14
N MET A 134 -1.92 2.07 8.18
CA MET A 134 -1.37 0.84 8.78
C MET A 134 -1.54 0.80 10.31
N GLN A 135 -1.47 1.96 10.99
CA GLN A 135 -1.69 2.03 12.43
C GLN A 135 -3.11 1.59 12.81
N LEU A 136 -4.12 1.90 11.99
CA LEU A 136 -5.49 1.47 12.20
C LEU A 136 -5.63 -0.06 12.15
N SER A 137 -4.83 -0.73 11.34
CA SER A 137 -4.78 -2.20 11.26
C SER A 137 -4.26 -2.84 12.56
N ASN A 138 -3.35 -2.16 13.25
CA ASN A 138 -2.72 -2.65 14.48
C ASN A 138 -3.54 -2.32 15.75
N GLY A 139 -4.47 -1.37 15.66
CA GLY A 139 -5.31 -0.93 16.79
C GLY A 139 -6.51 -1.84 17.10
N GLY A 140 -6.88 -2.73 16.19
CA GLY A 140 -7.99 -3.67 16.36
C GLY A 140 -7.65 -4.95 17.15
N GLN A 141 -6.42 -5.10 17.62
CA GLN A 141 -5.94 -6.28 18.36
C GLN A 141 -5.62 -5.98 19.83
N ARG A 142 -6.28 -4.99 20.44
CA ARG A 142 -6.19 -4.77 21.88
C ARG A 142 -7.54 -4.96 22.55
#